data_72aebf9cb06b6cf72064b0ed8135f2f1
#
_entry.id   72aebf9cb06b6cf72064b0ed8135f2f1
#
_cell.length_a   1.000
_cell.length_b   1.000
_cell.length_c   1.000
_cell.angle_alpha   90.00
_cell.angle_beta   90.00
_cell.angle_gamma   90.00
#
_symmetry.space_group_name_H-M   'P 1'
#
loop_
_entity.id
_entity.type
_entity.pdbx_description
1 polymer ?
#
loop_
_entity_poly.entity_id
_entity_poly.type
_entity_poly.pdbx_seq_one_letter_code
_entity_poly.pdbx_strand_id
1 'polypeptide(L)'
;PARIMRVRELTTDIRLYDLRFTDSDLADSFTFRPGQFVELSVLGVGEGPFSLPSSPTRRGILQLGIRRVGSLTNYLFDHVTEGDEVGIRGPLGNGFPVEMFEGQDMLLVAGGLGMVPLRGLLQYLIDQRERFGKVMLLYGTRSPEQVLFREELESLAHRGDAQILLSVDATQGKPWAGKVGVVTELLDLIELDV
;
A
#
# COMPACT_ATOMS: atom_id res chain seq x y z
N PRO A 1 -22.30 -2.55 -0.41
CA PRO A 1 -21.70 -2.77 0.90
C PRO A 1 -20.49 -3.71 0.81
N ALA A 2 -19.54 -3.54 1.74
CA ALA A 2 -18.43 -4.45 1.93
C ALA A 2 -18.26 -4.72 3.42
N ARG A 3 -17.95 -5.97 3.77
CA ARG A 3 -17.74 -6.40 5.15
C ARG A 3 -16.26 -6.37 5.48
N ILE A 4 -15.93 -5.87 6.67
CA ILE A 4 -14.58 -5.92 7.23
C ILE A 4 -14.27 -7.37 7.61
N MET A 5 -13.30 -7.96 6.95
CA MET A 5 -12.89 -9.35 7.18
C MET A 5 -11.75 -9.45 8.19
N ARG A 6 -10.88 -8.42 8.22
CA ARG A 6 -9.74 -8.37 9.12
C ARG A 6 -9.26 -6.93 9.30
N VAL A 7 -8.82 -6.61 10.51
CA VAL A 7 -8.15 -5.34 10.85
C VAL A 7 -6.75 -5.64 11.39
N ARG A 8 -5.72 -5.05 10.79
CA ARG A 8 -4.33 -5.20 11.21
C ARG A 8 -3.70 -3.86 11.51
N GLU A 9 -3.04 -3.72 12.63
CA GLU A 9 -2.25 -2.54 12.93
C GLU A 9 -0.92 -2.61 12.18
N LEU A 10 -0.66 -1.58 11.35
CA LEU A 10 0.64 -1.41 10.69
C LEU A 10 1.56 -0.52 11.51
N THR A 11 0.99 0.52 12.14
CA THR A 11 1.63 1.40 13.11
C THR A 11 0.58 1.82 14.16
N THR A 12 0.95 2.61 15.14
CA THR A 12 0.03 3.12 16.16
C THR A 12 -1.11 3.97 15.60
N ASP A 13 -0.93 4.55 14.40
CA ASP A 13 -1.88 5.45 13.75
C ASP A 13 -2.31 5.00 12.34
N ILE A 14 -1.85 3.84 11.87
CA ILE A 14 -2.20 3.28 10.55
C ILE A 14 -2.67 1.85 10.72
N ARG A 15 -3.86 1.55 10.16
CA ARG A 15 -4.43 0.19 10.06
C ARG A 15 -4.61 -0.22 8.62
N LEU A 16 -4.49 -1.51 8.38
CA LEU A 16 -4.87 -2.17 7.14
C LEU A 16 -6.17 -2.92 7.36
N TYR A 17 -7.18 -2.57 6.58
CA TYR A 17 -8.47 -3.21 6.57
C TYR A 17 -8.57 -4.14 5.36
N ASP A 18 -8.88 -5.39 5.59
CA ASP A 18 -9.23 -6.37 4.55
C ASP A 18 -10.76 -6.42 4.45
N LEU A 19 -11.29 -6.15 3.26
CA LEU A 19 -12.73 -6.07 3.01
C LEU A 19 -13.14 -7.07 1.92
N ARG A 20 -14.38 -7.52 2.00
CA ARG A 20 -15.01 -8.31 0.96
C ARG A 20 -16.39 -7.73 0.65
N PHE A 21 -16.73 -7.58 -0.63
CA PHE A 21 -18.08 -7.20 -1.01
C PHE A 21 -19.09 -8.22 -0.53
N THR A 22 -20.25 -7.75 -0.03
CA THR A 22 -21.33 -8.63 0.45
C THR A 22 -22.09 -9.29 -0.71
N ASP A 23 -22.05 -8.67 -1.88
CA ASP A 23 -22.56 -9.20 -3.13
C ASP A 23 -21.44 -10.01 -3.82
N SER A 24 -21.69 -11.30 -4.10
CA SER A 24 -20.73 -12.21 -4.70
C SER A 24 -20.37 -11.83 -6.14
N ASP A 25 -21.36 -11.40 -6.92
CA ASP A 25 -21.16 -11.07 -8.34
C ASP A 25 -20.31 -9.80 -8.45
N LEU A 26 -20.54 -8.85 -7.54
CA LEU A 26 -19.71 -7.66 -7.44
C LEU A 26 -18.29 -8.01 -6.98
N ALA A 27 -18.14 -8.91 -6.00
CA ALA A 27 -16.81 -9.34 -5.53
C ALA A 27 -15.98 -9.98 -6.64
N ASP A 28 -16.61 -10.77 -7.51
CA ASP A 28 -15.94 -11.46 -8.61
C ASP A 28 -15.67 -10.53 -9.82
N SER A 29 -16.54 -9.55 -10.06
CA SER A 29 -16.43 -8.62 -11.19
C SER A 29 -15.62 -7.36 -10.88
N PHE A 30 -15.39 -7.03 -9.61
CA PHE A 30 -14.67 -5.82 -9.24
C PHE A 30 -13.22 -5.89 -9.66
N THR A 31 -12.86 -4.99 -10.56
CA THR A 31 -11.48 -4.84 -11.08
C THR A 31 -11.02 -3.40 -10.93
N PHE A 32 -9.72 -3.22 -10.80
CA PHE A 32 -9.10 -1.89 -10.69
C PHE A 32 -7.69 -1.91 -11.26
N ARG A 33 -7.08 -0.73 -11.41
CA ARG A 33 -5.66 -0.56 -11.79
C ARG A 33 -4.82 -0.21 -10.56
N PRO A 34 -3.54 -0.60 -10.49
CA PRO A 34 -2.65 -0.14 -9.44
C PRO A 34 -2.68 1.39 -9.33
N GLY A 35 -2.76 1.92 -8.11
CA GLY A 35 -2.82 3.36 -7.85
C GLY A 35 -4.23 3.98 -7.90
N GLN A 36 -5.26 3.23 -8.26
CA GLN A 36 -6.64 3.68 -8.07
C GLN A 36 -7.03 3.67 -6.58
N PHE A 37 -8.13 4.33 -6.28
CA PHE A 37 -8.68 4.46 -4.94
C PHE A 37 -10.19 4.19 -4.93
N VAL A 38 -10.76 4.09 -3.76
CA VAL A 38 -12.21 4.00 -3.53
C VAL A 38 -12.63 5.05 -2.51
N GLU A 39 -13.88 5.48 -2.58
CA GLU A 39 -14.53 6.16 -1.47
C GLU A 39 -15.08 5.11 -0.51
N LEU A 40 -14.66 5.19 0.75
CA LEU A 40 -15.24 4.43 1.85
C LEU A 40 -16.20 5.33 2.60
N SER A 41 -17.41 4.84 2.85
CA SER A 41 -18.43 5.56 3.61
C SER A 41 -18.90 4.77 4.81
N VAL A 42 -19.17 5.48 5.91
CA VAL A 42 -19.86 4.98 7.09
C VAL A 42 -21.14 5.81 7.28
N LEU A 43 -22.28 5.14 7.30
CA LEU A 43 -23.59 5.80 7.38
C LEU A 43 -23.70 6.67 8.64
N GLY A 44 -24.06 7.94 8.45
CA GLY A 44 -24.17 8.93 9.53
C GLY A 44 -22.86 9.52 10.02
N VAL A 45 -21.70 9.10 9.46
CA VAL A 45 -20.37 9.60 9.85
C VAL A 45 -19.72 10.40 8.71
N GLY A 46 -19.72 9.85 7.49
CA GLY A 46 -19.13 10.49 6.32
C GLY A 46 -18.50 9.53 5.34
N GLU A 47 -17.85 10.09 4.33
CA GLU A 47 -17.07 9.33 3.33
C GLU A 47 -15.71 9.98 3.09
N GLY A 48 -14.77 9.20 2.55
CA GLY A 48 -13.45 9.68 2.17
C GLY A 48 -12.69 8.72 1.26
N PRO A 49 -11.70 9.24 0.49
CA PRO A 49 -10.93 8.48 -0.47
C PRO A 49 -9.80 7.69 0.20
N PHE A 50 -9.66 6.43 -0.20
CA PHE A 50 -8.59 5.55 0.27
C PHE A 50 -7.99 4.76 -0.90
N SER A 51 -6.67 4.81 -1.02
CA SER A 51 -5.93 4.06 -2.03
C SER A 51 -5.99 2.56 -1.78
N LEU A 52 -5.91 1.80 -2.88
CA LEU A 52 -5.91 0.35 -2.87
C LEU A 52 -4.46 -0.19 -2.79
N PRO A 53 -4.01 -0.69 -1.62
CA PRO A 53 -2.65 -1.19 -1.45
C PRO A 53 -2.43 -2.63 -1.92
N SER A 54 -3.46 -3.28 -2.45
CA SER A 54 -3.35 -4.62 -3.03
C SER A 54 -3.23 -4.56 -4.55
N SER A 55 -2.58 -5.58 -5.14
CA SER A 55 -2.56 -5.75 -6.60
C SER A 55 -3.93 -6.18 -7.12
N PRO A 56 -4.38 -5.69 -8.30
CA PRO A 56 -5.59 -6.16 -8.96
C PRO A 56 -5.51 -7.63 -9.40
N THR A 57 -4.32 -8.22 -9.44
CA THR A 57 -4.11 -9.66 -9.70
C THR A 57 -4.59 -10.54 -8.54
N ARG A 58 -4.68 -9.97 -7.33
CA ARG A 58 -5.04 -10.67 -6.08
C ARG A 58 -6.51 -10.42 -5.77
N ARG A 59 -7.38 -11.23 -6.37
CA ARG A 59 -8.84 -11.07 -6.27
C ARG A 59 -9.43 -11.52 -4.94
N GLY A 60 -10.66 -11.11 -4.67
CA GLY A 60 -11.51 -11.58 -3.56
C GLY A 60 -11.39 -10.79 -2.26
N ILE A 61 -10.29 -10.06 -2.05
CA ILE A 61 -10.09 -9.19 -0.87
C ILE A 61 -9.67 -7.80 -1.35
N LEU A 62 -10.44 -6.79 -0.97
CA LEU A 62 -10.09 -5.39 -1.13
C LEU A 62 -9.34 -4.94 0.11
N GLN A 63 -8.21 -4.28 -0.04
CA GLN A 63 -7.44 -3.75 1.09
C GLN A 63 -7.48 -2.24 1.11
N LEU A 64 -7.53 -1.65 2.31
CA LEU A 64 -7.42 -0.20 2.51
C LEU A 64 -6.43 0.09 3.64
N GLY A 65 -5.41 0.92 3.34
CA GLY A 65 -4.47 1.42 4.34
C GLY A 65 -4.93 2.79 4.84
N ILE A 66 -5.38 2.85 6.09
CA ILE A 66 -6.04 4.03 6.65
C ILE A 66 -5.24 4.59 7.81
N ARG A 67 -4.93 5.90 7.72
CA ARG A 67 -4.31 6.65 8.81
C ARG A 67 -5.38 7.37 9.62
N ARG A 68 -5.23 7.35 10.93
CA ARG A 68 -6.09 8.05 11.89
C ARG A 68 -5.77 9.55 11.90
N VAL A 69 -6.59 10.37 11.20
CA VAL A 69 -6.33 11.83 11.06
C VAL A 69 -7.56 12.72 11.10
N GLY A 70 -8.78 12.21 10.98
CA GLY A 70 -10.01 13.01 10.88
C GLY A 70 -11.23 12.29 11.43
N SER A 71 -12.41 12.90 11.39
CA SER A 71 -13.64 12.37 11.99
C SER A 71 -13.98 10.95 11.51
N LEU A 72 -14.00 10.73 10.19
CA LEU A 72 -14.26 9.41 9.62
C LEU A 72 -13.22 8.37 10.06
N THR A 73 -11.93 8.71 9.96
CA THR A 73 -10.87 7.77 10.30
C THR A 73 -10.76 7.52 11.80
N ASN A 74 -11.07 8.52 12.64
CA ASN A 74 -11.22 8.31 14.09
C ASN A 74 -12.35 7.33 14.37
N TYR A 75 -13.53 7.51 13.74
CA TYR A 75 -14.64 6.60 13.90
C TYR A 75 -14.30 5.17 13.48
N LEU A 76 -13.61 5.00 12.33
CA LEU A 76 -13.15 3.68 11.88
C LEU A 76 -12.23 3.01 12.91
N PHE A 77 -11.34 3.76 13.55
CA PHE A 77 -10.42 3.24 14.55
C PHE A 77 -11.11 2.88 15.87
N ASP A 78 -12.11 3.66 16.27
CA ASP A 78 -12.72 3.53 17.59
C ASP A 78 -13.94 2.60 17.60
N HIS A 79 -14.62 2.44 16.45
CA HIS A 79 -15.94 1.79 16.39
C HIS A 79 -16.09 0.70 15.33
N VAL A 80 -15.19 0.63 14.33
CA VAL A 80 -15.32 -0.36 13.25
C VAL A 80 -14.38 -1.54 13.49
N THR A 81 -14.97 -2.73 13.51
CA THR A 81 -14.28 -3.99 13.81
C THR A 81 -14.56 -5.04 12.73
N GLU A 82 -13.96 -6.21 12.88
CA GLU A 82 -14.24 -7.37 12.01
C GLU A 82 -15.72 -7.77 12.09
N GLY A 83 -16.34 -7.97 10.93
CA GLY A 83 -17.77 -8.26 10.79
C GLY A 83 -18.65 -7.06 10.45
N ASP A 84 -18.20 -5.83 10.73
CA ASP A 84 -18.94 -4.61 10.39
C ASP A 84 -18.99 -4.37 8.89
N GLU A 85 -19.97 -3.60 8.44
CA GLU A 85 -20.16 -3.25 7.04
C GLU A 85 -19.92 -1.75 6.79
N VAL A 86 -19.29 -1.46 5.66
CA VAL A 86 -19.03 -0.11 5.17
C VAL A 86 -19.49 0.02 3.72
N GLY A 87 -19.76 1.25 3.28
CA GLY A 87 -20.02 1.53 1.87
C GLY A 87 -18.69 1.66 1.10
N ILE A 88 -18.66 1.10 -0.12
CA ILE A 88 -17.53 1.27 -1.05
C ILE A 88 -18.07 1.74 -2.39
N ARG A 89 -17.47 2.80 -2.92
CA ARG A 89 -17.74 3.34 -4.25
C ARG A 89 -16.42 3.48 -5.01
N GLY A 90 -16.37 2.95 -6.21
CA GLY A 90 -15.17 2.95 -7.06
C GLY A 90 -15.14 1.79 -8.04
N PRO A 91 -13.98 1.50 -8.66
CA PRO A 91 -12.73 2.22 -8.47
C PRO A 91 -12.74 3.62 -9.09
N LEU A 92 -11.94 4.53 -8.55
CA LEU A 92 -11.83 5.93 -8.96
C LEU A 92 -10.37 6.28 -9.28
N GLY A 93 -10.16 7.34 -10.07
CA GLY A 93 -8.84 7.77 -10.51
C GLY A 93 -8.33 6.98 -11.71
N ASN A 94 -7.20 7.44 -12.28
CA ASN A 94 -6.64 6.86 -13.51
C ASN A 94 -5.73 5.65 -13.26
N GLY A 95 -5.20 5.52 -12.03
CA GLY A 95 -4.16 4.53 -11.72
C GLY A 95 -2.81 4.85 -12.35
N PHE A 96 -1.85 3.97 -12.17
CA PHE A 96 -0.55 4.05 -12.84
C PHE A 96 -0.68 3.48 -14.27
N PRO A 97 -0.06 4.13 -15.28
CA PRO A 97 -0.11 3.69 -16.68
C PRO A 97 0.88 2.53 -16.92
N VAL A 98 0.67 1.39 -16.24
CA VAL A 98 1.61 0.27 -16.21
C VAL A 98 1.91 -0.33 -17.58
N GLU A 99 0.98 -0.22 -18.51
CA GLU A 99 1.14 -0.70 -19.90
C GLU A 99 2.24 0.10 -20.66
N MET A 100 2.49 1.35 -20.26
CA MET A 100 3.53 2.19 -20.88
C MET A 100 4.94 1.82 -20.41
N PHE A 101 5.06 1.02 -19.36
CA PHE A 101 6.34 0.68 -18.71
C PHE A 101 6.78 -0.75 -19.00
N GLU A 102 6.10 -1.46 -19.89
CA GLU A 102 6.49 -2.82 -20.28
C GLU A 102 7.91 -2.87 -20.84
N GLY A 103 8.69 -3.82 -20.36
CA GLY A 103 10.10 -4.00 -20.73
C GLY A 103 11.07 -3.02 -20.03
N GLN A 104 10.56 -2.04 -19.27
CA GLN A 104 11.41 -1.04 -18.62
C GLN A 104 11.75 -1.43 -17.18
N ASP A 105 12.86 -0.88 -16.69
CA ASP A 105 13.21 -0.93 -15.27
C ASP A 105 12.31 0.03 -14.48
N MET A 106 11.89 -0.40 -13.30
CA MET A 106 10.94 0.32 -12.46
C MET A 106 11.59 0.79 -11.18
N LEU A 107 11.63 2.12 -10.99
CA LEU A 107 12.02 2.73 -9.73
C LEU A 107 10.81 3.33 -9.02
N LEU A 108 10.49 2.79 -7.84
CA LEU A 108 9.46 3.29 -6.96
C LEU A 108 10.09 4.05 -5.80
N VAL A 109 9.61 5.26 -5.53
CA VAL A 109 10.08 6.06 -4.39
C VAL A 109 8.90 6.41 -3.50
N ALA A 110 8.94 5.96 -2.24
CA ALA A 110 7.88 6.15 -1.27
C ALA A 110 8.36 6.88 -0.02
N GLY A 111 7.49 7.71 0.55
CA GLY A 111 7.66 8.31 1.87
C GLY A 111 6.45 8.04 2.77
N GLY A 112 6.68 7.50 3.97
CA GLY A 112 5.61 7.27 4.96
C GLY A 112 4.38 6.55 4.40
N LEU A 113 3.21 7.17 4.50
CA LEU A 113 1.93 6.61 4.02
C LEU A 113 1.87 6.44 2.49
N GLY A 114 2.74 7.12 1.72
CA GLY A 114 2.83 6.94 0.27
C GLY A 114 3.17 5.51 -0.16
N MET A 115 3.67 4.68 0.76
CA MET A 115 3.85 3.26 0.52
C MET A 115 2.52 2.51 0.27
N VAL A 116 1.39 2.99 0.80
CA VAL A 116 0.07 2.35 0.63
C VAL A 116 -0.31 2.20 -0.85
N PRO A 117 -0.43 3.27 -1.66
CA PRO A 117 -0.71 3.12 -3.09
C PRO A 117 0.41 2.42 -3.86
N LEU A 118 1.68 2.64 -3.50
CA LEU A 118 2.81 2.04 -4.19
C LEU A 118 2.96 0.54 -3.91
N ARG A 119 2.47 0.05 -2.76
CA ARG A 119 2.46 -1.40 -2.49
C ARG A 119 1.62 -2.16 -3.52
N GLY A 120 0.44 -1.64 -3.90
CA GLY A 120 -0.38 -2.25 -4.94
C GLY A 120 0.35 -2.33 -6.29
N LEU A 121 1.09 -1.28 -6.65
CA LEU A 121 1.95 -1.29 -7.84
C LEU A 121 3.11 -2.28 -7.69
N LEU A 122 3.83 -2.26 -6.57
CA LEU A 122 4.94 -3.19 -6.31
C LEU A 122 4.47 -4.65 -6.44
N GLN A 123 3.36 -5.01 -5.80
CA GLN A 123 2.78 -6.35 -5.91
C GLN A 123 2.43 -6.69 -7.35
N TYR A 124 1.84 -5.75 -8.10
CA TYR A 124 1.50 -5.97 -9.51
C TYR A 124 2.74 -6.25 -10.36
N LEU A 125 3.81 -5.46 -10.19
CA LEU A 125 5.07 -5.65 -10.89
C LEU A 125 5.71 -7.03 -10.58
N ILE A 126 5.61 -7.47 -9.32
CA ILE A 126 6.11 -8.80 -8.93
C ILE A 126 5.22 -9.92 -9.48
N ASP A 127 3.90 -9.78 -9.40
CA ASP A 127 2.94 -10.78 -9.90
C ASP A 127 3.00 -10.92 -11.45
N GLN A 128 3.47 -9.87 -12.16
CA GLN A 128 3.64 -9.80 -13.62
C GLN A 128 5.11 -9.65 -14.02
N ARG A 129 6.00 -10.30 -13.28
CA ARG A 129 7.45 -10.07 -13.29
C ARG A 129 8.08 -10.09 -14.69
N GLU A 130 7.63 -11.00 -15.55
CA GLU A 130 8.14 -11.20 -16.93
C GLU A 130 7.87 -9.99 -17.88
N ARG A 131 6.92 -9.11 -17.51
CA ARG A 131 6.57 -7.92 -18.30
C ARG A 131 7.47 -6.72 -18.05
N PHE A 132 8.27 -6.74 -16.98
CA PHE A 132 9.05 -5.59 -16.52
C PHE A 132 10.53 -5.95 -16.35
N GLY A 133 11.40 -4.95 -16.44
CA GLY A 133 12.81 -5.04 -16.13
C GLY A 133 13.09 -5.15 -14.63
N LYS A 134 14.16 -4.57 -14.13
CA LYS A 134 14.47 -4.52 -12.70
C LYS A 134 13.39 -3.76 -11.95
N VAL A 135 13.05 -4.22 -10.75
CA VAL A 135 12.14 -3.51 -9.84
C VAL A 135 12.92 -3.04 -8.63
N MET A 136 12.91 -1.75 -8.40
CA MET A 136 13.59 -1.11 -7.27
C MET A 136 12.59 -0.29 -6.45
N LEU A 137 12.67 -0.39 -5.12
CA LEU A 137 11.89 0.42 -4.19
C LEU A 137 12.83 1.15 -3.22
N LEU A 138 12.74 2.47 -3.21
CA LEU A 138 13.32 3.32 -2.18
C LEU A 138 12.20 3.77 -1.24
N TYR A 139 12.30 3.44 0.03
CA TYR A 139 11.24 3.76 0.97
C TYR A 139 11.80 4.40 2.24
N GLY A 140 11.34 5.62 2.54
CA GLY A 140 11.72 6.40 3.70
C GLY A 140 10.60 6.61 4.70
N THR A 141 10.93 6.55 5.99
CA THR A 141 10.02 6.86 7.10
C THR A 141 10.74 7.65 8.19
N ARG A 142 9.99 8.19 9.15
CA ARG A 142 10.58 8.97 10.25
C ARG A 142 11.38 8.11 11.24
N SER A 143 10.93 6.86 11.46
CA SER A 143 11.57 5.93 12.39
C SER A 143 11.34 4.47 11.97
N PRO A 144 12.13 3.52 12.50
CA PRO A 144 11.97 2.09 12.19
C PRO A 144 10.57 1.53 12.44
N GLU A 145 9.87 2.04 13.45
CA GLU A 145 8.53 1.59 13.84
C GLU A 145 7.43 2.06 12.87
N GLN A 146 7.74 3.03 12.01
CA GLN A 146 6.82 3.56 11.01
C GLN A 146 6.98 2.92 9.63
N VAL A 147 7.85 1.94 9.48
CA VAL A 147 8.01 1.19 8.22
C VAL A 147 6.80 0.28 8.03
N LEU A 148 5.95 0.67 7.06
CA LEU A 148 4.77 -0.12 6.70
C LEU A 148 5.17 -1.38 5.94
N PHE A 149 4.44 -2.47 6.15
CA PHE A 149 4.62 -3.75 5.44
C PHE A 149 6.04 -4.32 5.54
N ARG A 150 6.74 -4.07 6.64
CA ARG A 150 8.15 -4.42 6.82
C ARG A 150 8.45 -5.87 6.45
N GLU A 151 7.73 -6.83 7.04
CA GLU A 151 7.95 -8.26 6.80
C GLU A 151 7.78 -8.65 5.32
N GLU A 152 6.80 -8.05 4.63
CA GLU A 152 6.59 -8.26 3.21
C GLU A 152 7.77 -7.72 2.40
N LEU A 153 8.25 -6.51 2.70
CA LEU A 153 9.38 -5.88 2.00
C LEU A 153 10.68 -6.66 2.24
N GLU A 154 10.95 -7.08 3.46
CA GLU A 154 12.12 -7.92 3.80
C GLU A 154 12.06 -9.26 3.06
N SER A 155 10.88 -9.89 2.98
CA SER A 155 10.67 -11.13 2.23
C SER A 155 10.94 -10.96 0.73
N LEU A 156 10.44 -9.87 0.12
CA LEU A 156 10.65 -9.57 -1.30
C LEU A 156 12.14 -9.34 -1.61
N ALA A 157 12.83 -8.58 -0.75
CA ALA A 157 14.26 -8.34 -0.88
C ALA A 157 15.08 -9.63 -0.75
N HIS A 158 14.74 -10.48 0.22
CA HIS A 158 15.45 -11.74 0.45
C HIS A 158 15.30 -12.73 -0.70
N ARG A 159 14.15 -12.78 -1.34
CA ARG A 159 13.90 -13.64 -2.52
C ARG A 159 14.50 -13.08 -3.81
N GLY A 160 14.98 -11.84 -3.82
CA GLY A 160 15.49 -11.17 -5.00
C GLY A 160 14.42 -10.73 -5.99
N ASP A 161 13.14 -10.67 -5.57
CA ASP A 161 12.02 -10.24 -6.41
C ASP A 161 12.11 -8.74 -6.76
N ALA A 162 12.66 -7.94 -5.83
CA ALA A 162 12.92 -6.52 -6.00
C ALA A 162 14.14 -6.08 -5.18
N GLN A 163 14.84 -5.07 -5.65
CA GLN A 163 15.84 -4.36 -4.84
C GLN A 163 15.11 -3.37 -3.94
N ILE A 164 15.23 -3.54 -2.62
CA ILE A 164 14.51 -2.70 -1.64
C ILE A 164 15.54 -2.02 -0.74
N LEU A 165 15.53 -0.70 -0.74
CA LEU A 165 16.35 0.12 0.13
C LEU A 165 15.45 0.94 1.05
N LEU A 166 15.76 0.89 2.35
CA LEU A 166 14.98 1.56 3.39
C LEU A 166 15.80 2.64 4.06
N SER A 167 15.18 3.78 4.34
CA SER A 167 15.76 4.84 5.17
C SER A 167 14.82 5.27 6.29
N VAL A 168 15.41 5.80 7.36
CA VAL A 168 14.67 6.46 8.43
C VAL A 168 15.34 7.79 8.77
N ASP A 169 14.55 8.80 9.08
CA ASP A 169 15.10 10.11 9.47
C ASP A 169 15.93 9.99 10.76
N ALA A 170 15.47 9.15 11.70
CA ALA A 170 16.16 8.86 12.95
C ALA A 170 15.80 7.48 13.50
N THR A 171 16.77 6.80 14.12
CA THR A 171 16.53 5.45 14.69
C THR A 171 15.75 5.48 16.01
N GLN A 172 15.74 6.62 16.70
CA GLN A 172 15.11 6.77 18.03
C GLN A 172 15.56 5.70 19.03
N GLY A 173 16.83 5.29 18.95
CA GLY A 173 17.41 4.25 19.81
C GLY A 173 17.01 2.82 19.46
N LYS A 174 16.30 2.59 18.37
CA LYS A 174 15.91 1.25 17.90
C LYS A 174 16.97 0.68 16.95
N PRO A 175 17.14 -0.66 16.91
CA PRO A 175 17.99 -1.33 15.94
C PRO A 175 17.53 -1.00 14.52
N TRP A 176 18.49 -0.64 13.66
CA TRP A 176 18.22 -0.32 12.27
C TRP A 176 19.40 -0.74 11.38
N ALA A 177 19.12 -1.47 10.31
CA ALA A 177 20.14 -1.94 9.37
C ALA A 177 20.17 -1.14 8.06
N GLY A 178 19.16 -0.32 7.80
CA GLY A 178 19.09 0.53 6.61
C GLY A 178 19.81 1.87 6.77
N LYS A 179 19.64 2.75 5.82
CA LYS A 179 20.20 4.12 5.84
C LYS A 179 19.50 4.97 6.91
N VAL A 180 20.27 5.80 7.60
CA VAL A 180 19.73 6.92 8.40
C VAL A 180 19.88 8.18 7.56
N GLY A 181 18.77 8.85 7.27
CA GLY A 181 18.68 10.01 6.39
C GLY A 181 17.38 9.98 5.58
N VAL A 182 17.16 11.01 4.76
CA VAL A 182 15.97 11.14 3.93
C VAL A 182 15.98 10.16 2.75
N VAL A 183 14.80 9.81 2.25
CA VAL A 183 14.65 8.80 1.19
C VAL A 183 15.41 9.13 -0.09
N THR A 184 15.61 10.41 -0.40
CA THR A 184 16.34 10.86 -1.60
C THR A 184 17.82 10.52 -1.55
N GLU A 185 18.42 10.35 -0.37
CA GLU A 185 19.81 9.90 -0.23
C GLU A 185 20.01 8.43 -0.64
N LEU A 186 18.92 7.67 -0.78
CA LEU A 186 18.97 6.30 -1.31
C LEU A 186 19.25 6.26 -2.81
N LEU A 187 19.00 7.36 -3.54
CA LEU A 187 19.32 7.47 -4.97
C LEU A 187 20.82 7.33 -5.24
N ASP A 188 21.66 7.77 -4.31
CA ASP A 188 23.13 7.66 -4.42
C ASP A 188 23.61 6.20 -4.27
N LEU A 189 22.76 5.29 -3.83
CA LEU A 189 23.06 3.87 -3.60
C LEU A 189 22.60 2.94 -4.72
N ILE A 190 21.98 3.48 -5.77
CA ILE A 190 21.51 2.71 -6.91
C ILE A 190 22.22 3.15 -8.19
N GLU A 191 22.54 2.20 -9.06
CA GLU A 191 22.98 2.47 -10.41
C GLU A 191 21.75 2.51 -11.33
N LEU A 192 21.49 3.69 -11.88
CA LEU A 192 20.47 3.89 -12.92
C LEU A 192 21.22 3.86 -14.26
N ASP A 193 20.95 2.85 -15.08
CA ASP A 193 21.31 2.87 -16.50
C ASP A 193 20.35 3.86 -17.20
N VAL A 194 20.82 5.09 -17.42
CA VAL A 194 20.08 6.19 -18.08
C VAL A 194 20.41 6.22 -19.56
#